data_1b0757dd8d6a008fb85e05d7d77b4499
#
_entry.id   1b0757dd8d6a008fb85e05d7d77b4499
#
_cell.length_a   1.000
_cell.length_b   1.000
_cell.length_c   1.000
_cell.angle_alpha   90.00
_cell.angle_beta   90.00
_cell.angle_gamma   90.00
#
_symmetry.space_group_name_H-M   'P 1'
#
loop_
_entity.id
_entity.type
_entity.pdbx_description
1 polymer ?
#
loop_
_entity_poly.entity_id
_entity_poly.type
_entity_poly.pdbx_seq_one_letter_code
_entity_poly.pdbx_strand_id
1 'polypeptide(L)'
;MVKENLETVRKTIPSGVLLVAVSKTKPVEDIQEAYDAGQRVFGENHALEMRDKHEVLPKDIDWHFIGHLQTNKIKYIVQYVRLIHSIDTFNLLQAVNKEAVKHDRVVDCLLQFHIAEEETKFGFTLDEIENCNVETQDFASVLASMKNVRICGVMGMATNTDDMEQVRKEFRHLKEIFNTLKAKYFADCEWFKEISMGMSHDYPIAIEEGSTMVRVGSKIFGERNYN
;
A
#
# COMPACT_ATOMS: atom_id res chain seq x y z
N MET A 1 -14.00 -22.25 2.43
CA MET A 1 -12.51 -22.28 2.53
C MET A 1 -11.94 -20.87 2.73
N VAL A 2 -12.27 -19.88 1.91
CA VAL A 2 -11.78 -18.49 2.06
C VAL A 2 -12.21 -17.88 3.39
N LYS A 3 -13.49 -18.02 3.78
CA LYS A 3 -14.01 -17.55 5.06
C LYS A 3 -13.23 -18.08 6.26
N GLU A 4 -12.99 -19.37 6.34
CA GLU A 4 -12.28 -20.01 7.45
C GLU A 4 -10.82 -19.55 7.56
N ASN A 5 -10.15 -19.44 6.40
CA ASN A 5 -8.80 -18.92 6.31
C ASN A 5 -8.74 -17.46 6.78
N LEU A 6 -9.67 -16.65 6.31
CA LEU A 6 -9.78 -15.24 6.70
C LEU A 6 -9.99 -15.08 8.21
N GLU A 7 -10.88 -15.86 8.80
CA GLU A 7 -11.12 -15.86 10.25
C GLU A 7 -9.86 -16.29 11.03
N THR A 8 -9.11 -17.27 10.50
CA THR A 8 -7.84 -17.71 11.10
C THR A 8 -6.79 -16.61 11.05
N VAL A 9 -6.62 -15.94 9.91
CA VAL A 9 -5.69 -14.81 9.78
C VAL A 9 -6.10 -13.65 10.70
N ARG A 10 -7.37 -13.30 10.76
CA ARG A 10 -7.86 -12.19 11.62
C ARG A 10 -7.54 -12.40 13.11
N LYS A 11 -7.58 -13.64 13.60
CA LYS A 11 -7.24 -13.97 15.00
C LYS A 11 -5.79 -13.67 15.35
N THR A 12 -4.91 -13.61 14.37
CA THR A 12 -3.47 -13.35 14.56
C THR A 12 -3.12 -11.86 14.41
N ILE A 13 -4.07 -11.03 14.00
CA ILE A 13 -3.85 -9.60 13.79
C ILE A 13 -4.46 -8.82 14.96
N PRO A 14 -3.67 -8.04 15.71
CA PRO A 14 -4.18 -7.27 16.84
C PRO A 14 -5.12 -6.15 16.39
N SER A 15 -5.98 -5.72 17.31
CA SER A 15 -6.83 -4.55 17.11
C SER A 15 -5.95 -3.31 16.83
N GLY A 16 -6.27 -2.56 15.79
CA GLY A 16 -5.49 -1.39 15.37
C GLY A 16 -4.55 -1.64 14.18
N VAL A 17 -4.37 -2.89 13.77
CA VAL A 17 -3.67 -3.23 12.53
C VAL A 17 -4.69 -3.62 11.45
N LEU A 18 -4.64 -2.92 10.31
CA LEU A 18 -5.54 -3.15 9.19
C LEU A 18 -5.10 -4.36 8.36
N LEU A 19 -6.02 -5.30 8.13
CA LEU A 19 -5.82 -6.39 7.18
C LEU A 19 -6.26 -5.96 5.78
N VAL A 20 -5.32 -5.88 4.87
CA VAL A 20 -5.57 -5.79 3.42
C VAL A 20 -5.57 -7.21 2.84
N ALA A 21 -6.73 -7.71 2.44
CA ALA A 21 -6.87 -9.01 1.80
C ALA A 21 -6.42 -8.91 0.32
N VAL A 22 -5.27 -9.50 0.00
CA VAL A 22 -4.67 -9.39 -1.35
C VAL A 22 -5.33 -10.38 -2.30
N SER A 23 -6.19 -9.86 -3.16
CA SER A 23 -7.09 -10.64 -4.05
C SER A 23 -6.63 -10.71 -5.51
N LYS A 24 -5.41 -10.23 -5.81
CA LYS A 24 -4.86 -10.31 -7.16
C LYS A 24 -4.89 -11.73 -7.72
N THR A 25 -5.28 -11.87 -8.99
CA THR A 25 -5.44 -13.15 -9.72
C THR A 25 -6.51 -14.09 -9.16
N LYS A 26 -7.32 -13.65 -8.20
CA LYS A 26 -8.41 -14.45 -7.64
C LYS A 26 -9.74 -14.13 -8.31
N PRO A 27 -10.62 -15.13 -8.48
CA PRO A 27 -11.93 -14.93 -9.08
C PRO A 27 -12.83 -14.10 -8.16
N VAL A 28 -13.87 -13.52 -8.77
CA VAL A 28 -14.84 -12.65 -8.08
C VAL A 28 -15.55 -13.38 -6.93
N GLU A 29 -15.81 -14.66 -7.10
CA GLU A 29 -16.50 -15.51 -6.13
C GLU A 29 -15.72 -15.65 -4.82
N ASP A 30 -14.39 -15.77 -4.90
CA ASP A 30 -13.52 -15.83 -3.71
C ASP A 30 -13.55 -14.51 -2.94
N ILE A 31 -13.57 -13.39 -3.68
CA ILE A 31 -13.64 -12.05 -3.09
C ILE A 31 -15.01 -11.83 -2.44
N GLN A 32 -16.07 -12.29 -3.10
CA GLN A 32 -17.43 -12.22 -2.54
C GLN A 32 -17.56 -13.07 -1.27
N GLU A 33 -16.96 -14.28 -1.22
CA GLU A 33 -16.94 -15.11 0.00
C GLU A 33 -16.24 -14.37 1.16
N ALA A 34 -15.10 -13.72 0.89
CA ALA A 34 -14.40 -12.92 1.89
C ALA A 34 -15.21 -11.68 2.32
N TYR A 35 -15.88 -11.01 1.37
CA TYR A 35 -16.74 -9.86 1.65
C TYR A 35 -17.92 -10.26 2.53
N ASP A 36 -18.60 -11.37 2.23
CA ASP A 36 -19.72 -11.91 3.01
C ASP A 36 -19.28 -12.33 4.43
N ALA A 37 -18.01 -12.70 4.59
CA ALA A 37 -17.36 -12.94 5.88
C ALA A 37 -16.91 -11.62 6.59
N GLY A 38 -17.33 -10.45 6.07
CA GLY A 38 -17.10 -9.15 6.66
C GLY A 38 -15.77 -8.47 6.30
N GLN A 39 -15.02 -8.96 5.30
CA GLN A 39 -13.86 -8.23 4.77
C GLN A 39 -14.33 -7.06 3.91
N ARG A 40 -13.70 -5.90 4.10
CA ARG A 40 -14.03 -4.69 3.32
C ARG A 40 -12.82 -4.13 2.58
N VAL A 41 -11.62 -4.39 3.03
CA VAL A 41 -10.38 -3.84 2.47
C VAL A 41 -9.70 -4.90 1.62
N PHE A 42 -9.58 -4.67 0.32
CA PHE A 42 -8.96 -5.59 -0.63
C PHE A 42 -7.82 -4.92 -1.38
N GLY A 43 -6.78 -5.70 -1.69
CA GLY A 43 -5.58 -5.21 -2.36
C GLY A 43 -5.38 -5.82 -3.74
N GLU A 44 -5.15 -4.97 -4.75
CA GLU A 44 -4.91 -5.36 -6.12
C GLU A 44 -3.58 -4.83 -6.66
N ASN A 45 -2.98 -5.58 -7.58
CA ASN A 45 -1.71 -5.21 -8.20
C ASN A 45 -1.85 -4.65 -9.62
N HIS A 46 -2.98 -4.92 -10.28
CA HIS A 46 -3.21 -4.55 -11.67
C HIS A 46 -4.45 -3.67 -11.80
N ALA A 47 -4.27 -2.47 -12.37
CA ALA A 47 -5.33 -1.47 -12.42
C ALA A 47 -6.55 -1.91 -13.26
N LEU A 48 -6.35 -2.69 -14.31
CA LEU A 48 -7.47 -3.19 -15.12
C LEU A 48 -8.23 -4.31 -14.39
N GLU A 49 -7.51 -5.22 -13.74
CA GLU A 49 -8.13 -6.26 -12.90
C GLU A 49 -8.95 -5.64 -11.76
N MET A 50 -8.38 -4.63 -11.09
CA MET A 50 -9.08 -3.89 -10.04
C MET A 50 -10.35 -3.21 -10.56
N ARG A 51 -10.30 -2.58 -11.74
CA ARG A 51 -11.47 -1.97 -12.40
C ARG A 51 -12.57 -3.01 -12.66
N ASP A 52 -12.21 -4.12 -13.30
CA ASP A 52 -13.17 -5.16 -13.69
C ASP A 52 -13.86 -5.78 -12.47
N LYS A 53 -13.10 -5.99 -11.39
CA LYS A 53 -13.63 -6.43 -10.08
C LYS A 53 -14.52 -5.38 -9.42
N HIS A 54 -14.10 -4.11 -9.43
CA HIS A 54 -14.91 -3.01 -8.89
C HIS A 54 -16.25 -2.87 -9.63
N GLU A 55 -16.32 -3.18 -10.92
CA GLU A 55 -17.57 -3.09 -11.69
C GLU A 55 -18.64 -4.06 -11.19
N VAL A 56 -18.27 -5.25 -10.77
CA VAL A 56 -19.17 -6.36 -10.44
C VAL A 56 -19.34 -6.63 -8.94
N LEU A 57 -18.41 -6.20 -8.11
CA LEU A 57 -18.43 -6.39 -6.66
C LEU A 57 -19.10 -5.22 -5.92
N PRO A 58 -19.46 -5.37 -4.62
CA PRO A 58 -20.07 -4.33 -3.81
C PRO A 58 -19.27 -3.03 -3.80
N LYS A 59 -19.96 -1.88 -3.85
CA LYS A 59 -19.34 -0.56 -4.00
C LYS A 59 -18.78 0.01 -2.68
N ASP A 60 -19.06 -0.62 -1.56
CA ASP A 60 -18.51 -0.31 -0.24
C ASP A 60 -17.20 -1.05 0.07
N ILE A 61 -16.62 -1.73 -0.93
CA ILE A 61 -15.26 -2.26 -0.83
C ILE A 61 -14.26 -1.10 -0.87
N ASP A 62 -13.39 -1.06 0.14
CA ASP A 62 -12.22 -0.19 0.19
C ASP A 62 -11.09 -0.81 -0.63
N TRP A 63 -10.92 -0.34 -1.86
CA TRP A 63 -9.90 -0.84 -2.77
C TRP A 63 -8.54 -0.19 -2.51
N HIS A 64 -7.53 -0.99 -2.21
CA HIS A 64 -6.14 -0.58 -2.07
C HIS A 64 -5.33 -1.03 -3.30
N PHE A 65 -4.64 -0.10 -3.95
CA PHE A 65 -3.72 -0.45 -5.02
C PHE A 65 -2.31 -0.64 -4.44
N ILE A 66 -1.76 -1.85 -4.58
CA ILE A 66 -0.53 -2.28 -3.91
C ILE A 66 0.58 -2.76 -4.87
N GLY A 67 0.32 -2.76 -6.19
CA GLY A 67 1.29 -3.13 -7.22
C GLY A 67 1.99 -1.91 -7.82
N HIS A 68 2.95 -2.12 -8.71
CA HIS A 68 3.57 -1.03 -9.46
C HIS A 68 2.56 -0.35 -10.37
N LEU A 69 2.36 0.96 -10.18
CA LEU A 69 1.36 1.74 -10.90
C LEU A 69 2.00 2.52 -12.06
N GLN A 70 1.65 2.15 -13.29
CA GLN A 70 2.02 2.93 -14.45
C GLN A 70 1.12 4.17 -14.60
N THR A 71 1.70 5.31 -14.99
CA THR A 71 0.97 6.58 -15.10
C THR A 71 -0.25 6.53 -16.03
N ASN A 72 -0.16 5.78 -17.14
CA ASN A 72 -1.26 5.60 -18.09
C ASN A 72 -2.42 4.73 -17.55
N LYS A 73 -2.24 4.09 -16.39
CA LYS A 73 -3.24 3.23 -15.74
C LYS A 73 -3.98 3.91 -14.60
N ILE A 74 -3.52 5.06 -14.10
CA ILE A 74 -4.14 5.81 -13.00
C ILE A 74 -5.62 6.08 -13.27
N LYS A 75 -5.97 6.47 -14.49
CA LYS A 75 -7.35 6.80 -14.91
C LYS A 75 -8.39 5.69 -14.64
N TYR A 76 -7.95 4.43 -14.54
CA TYR A 76 -8.85 3.30 -14.32
C TYR A 76 -9.23 3.10 -12.84
N ILE A 77 -8.45 3.66 -11.91
CA ILE A 77 -8.64 3.42 -10.47
C ILE A 77 -8.90 4.69 -9.67
N VAL A 78 -8.45 5.85 -10.15
CA VAL A 78 -8.46 7.10 -9.40
C VAL A 78 -9.85 7.51 -8.89
N GLN A 79 -10.92 7.10 -9.58
CA GLN A 79 -12.30 7.47 -9.24
C GLN A 79 -12.80 6.81 -7.94
N TYR A 80 -12.27 5.64 -7.55
CA TYR A 80 -12.79 4.84 -6.44
C TYR A 80 -11.70 4.27 -5.52
N VAL A 81 -10.43 4.27 -5.95
CA VAL A 81 -9.34 3.76 -5.09
C VAL A 81 -9.33 4.48 -3.74
N ARG A 82 -9.24 3.71 -2.67
CA ARG A 82 -9.19 4.24 -1.31
C ARG A 82 -7.78 4.67 -0.94
N LEU A 83 -6.77 3.85 -1.29
CA LEU A 83 -5.37 4.09 -0.94
C LEU A 83 -4.45 3.50 -2.01
N ILE A 84 -3.49 4.29 -2.49
CA ILE A 84 -2.39 3.83 -3.35
C ILE A 84 -1.15 3.66 -2.49
N HIS A 85 -0.64 2.41 -2.35
CA HIS A 85 0.52 2.12 -1.51
C HIS A 85 1.87 2.33 -2.23
N SER A 86 1.86 2.38 -3.54
CA SER A 86 3.03 2.20 -4.39
C SER A 86 3.48 3.48 -5.09
N ILE A 87 3.46 4.60 -4.39
CA ILE A 87 4.06 5.83 -4.92
C ILE A 87 5.57 5.74 -4.76
N ASP A 88 6.25 5.41 -5.84
CA ASP A 88 7.70 5.14 -5.89
C ASP A 88 8.51 6.24 -6.59
N THR A 89 7.85 7.24 -7.16
CA THR A 89 8.48 8.38 -7.82
C THR A 89 7.64 9.66 -7.70
N PHE A 90 8.28 10.83 -7.72
CA PHE A 90 7.57 12.11 -7.76
C PHE A 90 6.72 12.27 -9.03
N ASN A 91 7.20 11.77 -10.16
CA ASN A 91 6.44 11.80 -11.42
C ASN A 91 5.11 11.03 -11.29
N LEU A 92 5.12 9.88 -10.62
CA LEU A 92 3.88 9.13 -10.36
C LEU A 92 2.95 9.91 -9.42
N LEU A 93 3.47 10.50 -8.35
CA LEU A 93 2.69 11.32 -7.43
C LEU A 93 2.02 12.50 -8.12
N GLN A 94 2.77 13.23 -8.96
CA GLN A 94 2.23 14.33 -9.77
C GLN A 94 1.16 13.85 -10.76
N ALA A 95 1.37 12.69 -11.38
CA ALA A 95 0.40 12.10 -12.31
C ALA A 95 -0.90 11.70 -11.60
N VAL A 96 -0.82 11.14 -10.39
CA VAL A 96 -2.00 10.83 -9.54
C VAL A 96 -2.72 12.12 -9.18
N ASN A 97 -2.01 13.15 -8.71
CA ASN A 97 -2.59 14.44 -8.38
C ASN A 97 -3.34 15.04 -9.58
N LYS A 98 -2.70 15.07 -10.75
CA LYS A 98 -3.28 15.58 -11.99
C LYS A 98 -4.55 14.84 -12.42
N GLU A 99 -4.55 13.52 -12.26
CA GLU A 99 -5.73 12.70 -12.61
C GLU A 99 -6.84 12.87 -11.58
N ALA A 100 -6.50 12.95 -10.28
CA ALA A 100 -7.44 13.18 -9.19
C ALA A 100 -8.20 14.52 -9.31
N VAL A 101 -7.54 15.59 -9.80
CA VAL A 101 -8.17 16.88 -10.11
C VAL A 101 -9.35 16.71 -11.06
N LYS A 102 -9.24 15.89 -12.09
CA LYS A 102 -10.31 15.69 -13.10
C LYS A 102 -11.58 15.06 -12.50
N HIS A 103 -11.46 14.44 -11.35
CA HIS A 103 -12.54 13.73 -10.65
C HIS A 103 -12.96 14.42 -9.35
N ASP A 104 -12.44 15.62 -9.08
CA ASP A 104 -12.69 16.38 -7.85
C ASP A 104 -12.46 15.54 -6.58
N ARG A 105 -11.37 14.75 -6.58
CA ARG A 105 -11.00 13.88 -5.47
C ARG A 105 -9.68 14.27 -4.83
N VAL A 106 -9.54 13.94 -3.55
CA VAL A 106 -8.25 13.80 -2.87
C VAL A 106 -7.97 12.32 -2.68
N VAL A 107 -6.88 11.84 -3.27
CA VAL A 107 -6.49 10.42 -3.22
C VAL A 107 -5.44 10.21 -2.14
N ASP A 108 -5.70 9.28 -1.24
CA ASP A 108 -4.76 8.88 -0.20
C ASP A 108 -3.63 8.03 -0.81
N CYS A 109 -2.39 8.34 -0.42
CA CYS A 109 -1.19 7.70 -0.96
C CYS A 109 -0.20 7.36 0.15
N LEU A 110 0.56 6.27 -0.03
CA LEU A 110 1.76 5.97 0.75
C LEU A 110 2.99 6.12 -0.14
N LEU A 111 4.07 6.64 0.40
CA LEU A 111 5.36 6.65 -0.27
C LEU A 111 5.99 5.26 -0.12
N GLN A 112 6.31 4.64 -1.24
CA GLN A 112 6.99 3.35 -1.25
C GLN A 112 8.49 3.55 -1.11
N PHE A 113 9.10 2.92 -0.09
CA PHE A 113 10.54 2.94 0.13
C PHE A 113 11.19 1.62 -0.23
N HIS A 114 12.38 1.70 -0.79
CA HIS A 114 13.24 0.56 -1.01
C HIS A 114 14.00 0.25 0.29
N ILE A 115 13.63 -0.84 0.95
CA ILE A 115 14.21 -1.28 2.22
C ILE A 115 14.90 -2.63 2.14
N ALA A 116 14.70 -3.36 1.05
CA ALA A 116 15.29 -4.67 0.83
C ALA A 116 16.73 -4.57 0.30
N GLU A 117 17.55 -5.58 0.57
CA GLU A 117 18.90 -5.68 0.00
C GLU A 117 18.91 -6.03 -1.50
N GLU A 118 17.78 -6.46 -2.06
CA GLU A 118 17.64 -6.78 -3.49
C GLU A 118 17.62 -5.50 -4.34
N GLU A 119 18.60 -5.33 -5.25
CA GLU A 119 18.75 -4.14 -6.10
C GLU A 119 17.58 -3.86 -7.08
N THR A 120 16.70 -4.83 -7.29
CA THR A 120 15.65 -4.77 -8.33
C THR A 120 14.32 -4.21 -7.84
N LYS A 121 14.20 -3.73 -6.62
CA LYS A 121 12.94 -3.23 -6.06
C LYS A 121 12.77 -1.73 -6.29
N PHE A 122 11.54 -1.35 -6.62
CA PHE A 122 11.10 0.04 -6.77
C PHE A 122 10.94 0.70 -5.40
N GLY A 123 11.12 2.01 -5.33
CA GLY A 123 10.85 2.81 -4.13
C GLY A 123 11.85 3.95 -3.98
N PHE A 124 11.45 4.94 -3.20
CA PHE A 124 12.32 6.03 -2.78
C PHE A 124 13.42 5.54 -1.83
N THR A 125 14.51 6.25 -1.79
CA THR A 125 15.44 6.29 -0.66
C THR A 125 15.15 7.54 0.18
N LEU A 126 15.59 7.54 1.45
CA LEU A 126 15.44 8.73 2.29
C LEU A 126 16.22 9.92 1.72
N ASP A 127 17.40 9.66 1.15
CA ASP A 127 18.24 10.67 0.50
C ASP A 127 17.55 11.33 -0.67
N GLU A 128 16.79 10.59 -1.48
CA GLU A 128 16.02 11.15 -2.59
C GLU A 128 14.90 12.11 -2.11
N ILE A 129 14.29 11.82 -0.97
CA ILE A 129 13.29 12.70 -0.37
C ILE A 129 13.97 13.95 0.21
N GLU A 130 15.06 13.79 0.96
CA GLU A 130 15.75 14.90 1.63
C GLU A 130 16.47 15.83 0.67
N ASN A 131 17.01 15.29 -0.42
CA ASN A 131 17.64 16.02 -1.51
C ASN A 131 16.72 16.24 -2.72
N CYS A 132 15.41 16.13 -2.50
CA CYS A 132 14.42 16.34 -3.53
C CYS A 132 14.60 17.72 -4.18
N ASN A 133 14.78 17.72 -5.49
CA ASN A 133 14.90 18.90 -6.32
C ASN A 133 14.06 18.74 -7.59
N VAL A 134 12.74 18.65 -7.40
CA VAL A 134 11.79 18.56 -8.53
C VAL A 134 11.50 19.98 -9.03
N GLU A 135 11.97 20.31 -10.22
CA GLU A 135 11.81 21.63 -10.81
C GLU A 135 12.30 22.79 -9.87
N THR A 136 13.43 22.55 -9.17
CA THR A 136 14.01 23.48 -8.18
C THR A 136 13.22 23.66 -6.87
N GLN A 137 12.25 22.80 -6.59
CA GLN A 137 11.47 22.83 -5.35
C GLN A 137 11.90 21.69 -4.39
N ASP A 138 11.94 22.01 -3.11
CA ASP A 138 12.13 21.02 -2.06
C ASP A 138 10.86 20.15 -1.87
N PHE A 139 11.01 19.05 -1.15
CA PHE A 139 9.92 18.09 -0.93
C PHE A 139 8.68 18.72 -0.30
N ALA A 140 8.83 19.62 0.67
CA ALA A 140 7.71 20.30 1.32
C ALA A 140 6.94 21.16 0.34
N SER A 141 7.65 21.92 -0.52
CA SER A 141 7.06 22.76 -1.58
C SER A 141 6.33 21.91 -2.63
N VAL A 142 6.93 20.79 -3.02
CA VAL A 142 6.30 19.82 -3.94
C VAL A 142 4.99 19.30 -3.36
N LEU A 143 4.96 18.89 -2.10
CA LEU A 143 3.74 18.43 -1.42
C LEU A 143 2.69 19.55 -1.32
N ALA A 144 3.09 20.77 -0.95
CA ALA A 144 2.17 21.90 -0.81
C ALA A 144 1.49 22.27 -2.13
N SER A 145 2.12 21.98 -3.28
CA SER A 145 1.56 22.23 -4.62
C SER A 145 0.49 21.20 -5.03
N MET A 146 0.48 20.02 -4.41
CA MET A 146 -0.39 18.90 -4.78
C MET A 146 -1.59 18.79 -3.83
N LYS A 147 -2.71 19.40 -4.19
CA LYS A 147 -3.91 19.48 -3.34
C LYS A 147 -4.86 18.29 -3.46
N ASN A 148 -4.67 17.46 -4.49
CA ASN A 148 -5.56 16.35 -4.80
C ASN A 148 -4.93 14.97 -4.48
N VAL A 149 -3.82 14.97 -3.74
CA VAL A 149 -3.23 13.79 -3.10
C VAL A 149 -2.96 14.10 -1.63
N ARG A 150 -3.02 13.06 -0.80
CA ARG A 150 -2.71 13.15 0.62
C ARG A 150 -1.77 12.01 1.00
N ILE A 151 -0.56 12.34 1.46
CA ILE A 151 0.40 11.34 1.90
C ILE A 151 0.05 10.91 3.31
N CYS A 152 -0.35 9.65 3.47
CA CYS A 152 -0.85 9.09 4.73
C CYS A 152 0.22 8.28 5.49
N GLY A 153 1.38 8.06 4.88
CA GLY A 153 2.44 7.27 5.48
C GLY A 153 3.38 6.65 4.46
N VAL A 154 3.94 5.49 4.82
CA VAL A 154 4.95 4.79 4.04
C VAL A 154 4.57 3.34 3.75
N MET A 155 5.15 2.77 2.71
CA MET A 155 5.07 1.36 2.38
C MET A 155 6.46 0.80 2.09
N GLY A 156 6.71 -0.45 2.49
CA GLY A 156 7.91 -1.19 2.12
C GLY A 156 7.65 -2.69 2.03
N MET A 157 8.56 -3.35 1.33
CA MET A 157 8.60 -4.80 1.21
C MET A 157 10.00 -5.28 1.57
N ALA A 158 10.09 -6.19 2.52
CA ALA A 158 11.35 -6.83 2.89
C ALA A 158 11.86 -7.78 1.79
N THR A 159 13.11 -8.15 1.88
CA THR A 159 13.73 -9.19 1.08
C THR A 159 12.95 -10.50 1.23
N ASN A 160 12.77 -11.21 0.12
CA ASN A 160 12.16 -12.53 0.15
C ASN A 160 13.20 -13.58 0.58
N THR A 161 13.32 -13.79 1.88
CA THR A 161 14.32 -14.67 2.50
C THR A 161 13.74 -15.40 3.70
N ASP A 162 14.37 -16.51 4.09
CA ASP A 162 14.07 -17.22 5.35
C ASP A 162 14.84 -16.63 6.54
N ASP A 163 15.77 -15.68 6.32
CA ASP A 163 16.44 -14.93 7.38
C ASP A 163 15.50 -13.88 7.98
N MET A 164 14.80 -14.27 9.04
CA MET A 164 13.82 -13.41 9.72
C MET A 164 14.49 -12.25 10.49
N GLU A 165 15.77 -12.34 10.83
CA GLU A 165 16.49 -11.23 11.44
C GLU A 165 16.80 -10.13 10.41
N GLN A 166 17.13 -10.50 9.17
CA GLN A 166 17.24 -9.56 8.07
C GLN A 166 15.91 -8.87 7.81
N VAL A 167 14.81 -9.64 7.68
CA VAL A 167 13.45 -9.11 7.49
C VAL A 167 13.10 -8.11 8.60
N ARG A 168 13.41 -8.45 9.85
CA ARG A 168 13.16 -7.57 11.01
C ARG A 168 13.93 -6.25 10.90
N LYS A 169 15.21 -6.30 10.53
CA LYS A 169 16.03 -5.09 10.34
C LYS A 169 15.46 -4.17 9.27
N GLU A 170 15.02 -4.75 8.15
CA GLU A 170 14.44 -3.99 7.04
C GLU A 170 13.11 -3.33 7.44
N PHE A 171 12.24 -4.01 8.19
CA PHE A 171 11.00 -3.41 8.71
C PHE A 171 11.28 -2.32 9.75
N ARG A 172 12.27 -2.52 10.63
CA ARG A 172 12.71 -1.49 11.58
C ARG A 172 13.23 -0.26 10.84
N HIS A 173 13.98 -0.45 9.77
CA HIS A 173 14.45 0.64 8.93
C HIS A 173 13.28 1.43 8.31
N LEU A 174 12.23 0.77 7.81
CA LEU A 174 11.02 1.47 7.33
C LEU A 174 10.35 2.29 8.44
N LYS A 175 10.31 1.75 9.67
CA LYS A 175 9.79 2.48 10.83
C LYS A 175 10.61 3.73 11.15
N GLU A 176 11.91 3.66 11.03
CA GLU A 176 12.84 4.80 11.23
C GLU A 176 12.61 5.87 10.15
N ILE A 177 12.47 5.46 8.89
CA ILE A 177 12.10 6.36 7.77
C ILE A 177 10.77 7.06 8.08
N PHE A 178 9.75 6.31 8.48
CA PHE A 178 8.44 6.88 8.85
C PHE A 178 8.58 7.94 9.96
N ASN A 179 9.32 7.64 11.02
CA ASN A 179 9.52 8.57 12.15
C ASN A 179 10.26 9.84 11.70
N THR A 180 11.28 9.71 10.85
CA THR A 180 12.03 10.83 10.28
C THR A 180 11.14 11.73 9.45
N LEU A 181 10.34 11.15 8.54
CA LEU A 181 9.40 11.91 7.72
C LEU A 181 8.31 12.57 8.57
N LYS A 182 7.77 11.85 9.56
CA LYS A 182 6.77 12.38 10.49
C LYS A 182 7.29 13.61 11.21
N ALA A 183 8.48 13.54 11.76
CA ALA A 183 9.08 14.65 12.50
C ALA A 183 9.43 15.83 11.59
N LYS A 184 9.94 15.60 10.39
CA LYS A 184 10.49 16.63 9.51
C LYS A 184 9.43 17.33 8.65
N TYR A 185 8.45 16.57 8.13
CA TYR A 185 7.51 17.07 7.11
C TYR A 185 6.03 16.95 7.50
N PHE A 186 5.68 16.10 8.46
CA PHE A 186 4.30 15.76 8.78
C PHE A 186 3.96 15.84 10.27
N ALA A 187 4.71 16.67 11.05
CA ALA A 187 4.55 16.77 12.50
C ALA A 187 3.10 17.08 12.91
N ASP A 188 2.47 18.02 12.23
CA ASP A 188 1.10 18.46 12.50
C ASP A 188 0.02 17.73 11.67
N CYS A 189 0.42 16.70 10.91
CA CYS A 189 -0.48 15.96 10.04
C CYS A 189 -1.00 14.70 10.75
N GLU A 190 -2.22 14.75 11.29
CA GLU A 190 -2.85 13.60 11.97
C GLU A 190 -3.07 12.41 11.03
N TRP A 191 -3.25 12.65 9.72
CA TRP A 191 -3.45 11.61 8.72
C TRP A 191 -2.17 10.86 8.34
N PHE A 192 -0.97 11.42 8.60
CA PHE A 192 0.30 10.72 8.36
C PHE A 192 0.59 9.76 9.53
N LYS A 193 0.06 8.56 9.43
CA LYS A 193 0.08 7.56 10.51
C LYS A 193 0.23 6.12 10.04
N GLU A 194 0.20 5.87 8.73
CA GLU A 194 0.14 4.53 8.19
C GLU A 194 1.53 3.99 7.83
N ILE A 195 1.78 2.73 8.21
CA ILE A 195 2.96 1.97 7.82
C ILE A 195 2.48 0.65 7.24
N SER A 196 2.55 0.52 5.91
CA SER A 196 2.16 -0.69 5.19
C SER A 196 3.38 -1.56 4.96
N MET A 197 3.54 -2.59 5.76
CA MET A 197 4.59 -3.60 5.63
C MET A 197 4.12 -4.94 6.16
N GLY A 198 4.72 -6.03 5.68
CA GLY A 198 4.33 -7.40 6.01
C GLY A 198 3.34 -8.01 5.04
N MET A 199 3.68 -9.23 4.60
CA MET A 199 2.92 -10.07 3.68
C MET A 199 2.63 -11.43 4.33
N SER A 200 2.03 -12.36 3.61
CA SER A 200 1.62 -13.66 4.14
C SER A 200 2.71 -14.41 4.91
N HIS A 201 3.97 -14.19 4.58
CA HIS A 201 5.09 -14.91 5.17
C HIS A 201 5.66 -14.23 6.43
N ASP A 202 5.70 -12.90 6.44
CA ASP A 202 6.46 -12.08 7.39
C ASP A 202 5.61 -11.07 8.19
N TYR A 203 4.27 -11.03 7.98
CA TYR A 203 3.42 -10.04 8.66
C TYR A 203 3.47 -10.08 10.20
N PRO A 204 3.71 -11.23 10.89
CA PRO A 204 3.84 -11.19 12.34
C PRO A 204 5.02 -10.33 12.79
N ILE A 205 6.18 -10.45 12.12
CA ILE A 205 7.37 -9.64 12.39
C ILE A 205 7.09 -8.17 12.07
N ALA A 206 6.41 -7.90 10.95
CA ALA A 206 6.02 -6.54 10.59
C ALA A 206 5.14 -5.87 11.66
N ILE A 207 4.21 -6.62 12.27
CA ILE A 207 3.36 -6.13 13.36
C ILE A 207 4.21 -5.81 14.60
N GLU A 208 5.16 -6.67 14.96
CA GLU A 208 6.08 -6.43 16.08
C GLU A 208 6.93 -5.17 15.87
N GLU A 209 7.32 -4.89 14.63
CA GLU A 209 8.10 -3.69 14.27
C GLU A 209 7.21 -2.45 13.99
N GLY A 210 5.91 -2.54 14.25
CA GLY A 210 4.98 -1.39 14.24
C GLY A 210 4.25 -1.13 12.94
N SER A 211 4.00 -2.18 12.13
CA SER A 211 3.10 -2.09 10.99
C SER A 211 1.68 -1.70 11.41
N THR A 212 1.06 -0.78 10.69
CA THR A 212 -0.37 -0.43 10.85
C THR A 212 -1.26 -1.13 9.82
N MET A 213 -0.66 -1.64 8.73
CA MET A 213 -1.34 -2.37 7.66
C MET A 213 -0.52 -3.57 7.21
N VAL A 214 -1.13 -4.74 7.17
CA VAL A 214 -0.53 -5.97 6.63
C VAL A 214 -1.28 -6.42 5.37
N ARG A 215 -0.55 -6.98 4.40
CA ARG A 215 -1.08 -7.38 3.08
C ARG A 215 -1.01 -8.90 2.93
N VAL A 216 -2.10 -9.58 3.22
CA VAL A 216 -2.15 -11.05 3.26
C VAL A 216 -3.00 -11.59 2.11
N GLY A 217 -2.43 -12.47 1.30
CA GLY A 217 -3.10 -13.08 0.14
C GLY A 217 -3.18 -14.60 0.24
N SER A 218 -2.06 -15.31 0.07
CA SER A 218 -2.03 -16.77 -0.02
C SER A 218 -2.61 -17.48 1.20
N LYS A 219 -2.45 -16.94 2.40
CA LYS A 219 -3.07 -17.49 3.61
C LYS A 219 -4.60 -17.37 3.64
N ILE A 220 -5.19 -16.47 2.87
CA ILE A 220 -6.64 -16.24 2.78
C ILE A 220 -7.20 -17.03 1.58
N PHE A 221 -6.67 -16.75 0.39
CA PHE A 221 -7.21 -17.21 -0.88
C PHE A 221 -6.51 -18.46 -1.45
N GLY A 222 -5.54 -19.02 -0.73
CA GLY A 222 -4.71 -20.11 -1.24
C GLY A 222 -3.64 -19.63 -2.23
N GLU A 223 -2.81 -20.57 -2.68
CA GLU A 223 -1.76 -20.31 -3.66
C GLU A 223 -2.31 -19.86 -5.01
N ARG A 224 -1.44 -19.25 -5.83
CA ARG A 224 -1.83 -18.78 -7.15
C ARG A 224 -1.85 -19.93 -8.13
N ASN A 225 -2.92 -20.09 -8.86
CA ASN A 225 -2.96 -20.96 -10.03
C ASN A 225 -2.42 -20.13 -11.22
N TYR A 226 -1.17 -20.37 -11.58
CA TYR A 226 -0.61 -19.90 -12.85
C TYR A 226 -0.99 -20.93 -13.93
N ASN A 227 -2.22 -20.85 -14.46
CA ASN A 227 -2.60 -21.56 -15.66
C ASN A 227 -2.49 -20.63 -16.87
#